data_1a48b0264a8b34cd3205920b2c322f28
#
_entry.id   1a48b0264a8b34cd3205920b2c322f28
#
_cell.length_a   1.000
_cell.length_b   1.000
_cell.length_c   1.000
_cell.angle_alpha   90.00
_cell.angle_beta   90.00
_cell.angle_gamma   90.00
#
_symmetry.space_group_name_H-M   'P 1'
#
loop_
_entity.id
_entity.type
_entity.pdbx_description
1 polymer ?
#
loop_
_entity_poly.entity_id
_entity_poly.type
_entity_poly.pdbx_seq_one_letter_code
_entity_poly.pdbx_strand_id
1 'polypeptide(L)'
;MGRVAGLGHPTPVKAKIDTGAATSALHASELERFERNGDPWVEFTVRPHQRTSTDSRRVQALMIDERRVRSSSGRSELRPVIETVIAIGDRRWAVQFTLTRRDAMGFRMLLGRRALRERAIVDVSRSYAAGLPDLVERNDSTLPARPQPAGGGSSPASTRASM
;
A
#
# COMPACT_ATOMS: atom_id res chain seq x y z
N MET A 1 -10.87 3.60 -11.22
CA MET A 1 -10.76 2.85 -9.96
C MET A 1 -9.39 2.22 -9.86
N GLY A 2 -8.79 2.21 -8.68
CA GLY A 2 -7.50 1.53 -8.47
C GLY A 2 -7.72 0.21 -7.74
N ARG A 3 -6.89 -0.77 -8.02
CA ARG A 3 -6.79 -2.03 -7.26
C ARG A 3 -5.55 -1.97 -6.38
N VAL A 4 -5.65 -2.49 -5.16
CA VAL A 4 -4.48 -2.68 -4.29
C VAL A 4 -4.04 -4.14 -4.42
N ALA A 5 -3.18 -4.40 -5.40
CA ALA A 5 -2.77 -5.76 -5.73
C ALA A 5 -1.88 -6.40 -4.67
N GLY A 6 -1.04 -5.61 -3.98
CA GLY A 6 -0.04 -6.11 -3.03
C GLY A 6 -0.60 -6.56 -1.67
N LEU A 7 -1.86 -6.29 -1.38
CA LEU A 7 -2.52 -6.70 -0.13
C LEU A 7 -3.42 -7.93 -0.31
N GLY A 8 -3.27 -8.67 -1.41
CA GLY A 8 -4.05 -9.87 -1.69
C GLY A 8 -5.55 -9.60 -1.87
N HIS A 9 -5.93 -8.38 -2.19
CA HIS A 9 -7.33 -7.99 -2.37
C HIS A 9 -7.66 -7.84 -3.86
N PRO A 10 -8.47 -8.72 -4.44
CA PRO A 10 -8.86 -8.65 -5.85
C PRO A 10 -9.87 -7.53 -6.12
N THR A 11 -10.58 -7.07 -5.08
CA THR A 11 -11.68 -6.12 -5.23
C THR A 11 -11.19 -4.71 -5.52
N PRO A 12 -11.75 -4.04 -6.53
CA PRO A 12 -11.41 -2.67 -6.84
C PRO A 12 -11.78 -1.70 -5.71
N VAL A 13 -10.88 -0.80 -5.40
CA VAL A 13 -11.11 0.24 -4.39
C VAL A 13 -11.34 1.58 -5.10
N LYS A 14 -12.42 2.25 -4.72
CA LYS A 14 -12.70 3.60 -5.22
C LYS A 14 -11.69 4.60 -4.65
N ALA A 15 -10.86 5.17 -5.51
CA ALA A 15 -9.83 6.12 -5.14
C ALA A 15 -10.21 7.55 -5.52
N LYS A 16 -9.93 8.50 -4.63
CA LYS A 16 -9.93 9.93 -4.95
C LYS A 16 -8.53 10.34 -5.39
N ILE A 17 -8.42 10.94 -6.54
CA ILE A 17 -7.21 11.63 -6.96
C ILE A 17 -7.15 12.99 -6.23
N ASP A 18 -6.06 13.26 -5.55
CA ASP A 18 -5.88 14.49 -4.77
C ASP A 18 -4.52 15.11 -5.07
N THR A 19 -4.48 16.02 -6.03
CA THR A 19 -3.28 16.72 -6.42
C THR A 19 -2.81 17.75 -5.37
N GLY A 20 -3.68 18.13 -4.44
CA GLY A 20 -3.35 18.96 -3.27
C GLY A 20 -2.58 18.20 -2.19
N ALA A 21 -2.80 16.88 -2.06
CA ALA A 21 -2.10 16.05 -1.10
C ALA A 21 -0.75 15.56 -1.63
N ALA A 22 0.31 15.64 -0.82
CA ALA A 22 1.62 15.09 -1.21
C ALA A 22 1.64 13.56 -1.14
N THR A 23 1.03 12.97 -0.11
CA THR A 23 1.04 11.52 0.19
C THR A 23 -0.30 10.88 -0.06
N SER A 24 -0.28 9.57 -0.31
CA SER A 24 -1.49 8.78 -0.43
C SER A 24 -1.96 8.26 0.93
N ALA A 25 -3.26 7.95 1.03
CA ALA A 25 -3.84 7.40 2.24
C ALA A 25 -4.79 6.25 1.88
N LEU A 26 -4.74 5.19 2.68
CA LEU A 26 -5.62 4.03 2.57
C LEU A 26 -6.46 3.92 3.85
N HIS A 27 -7.76 3.68 3.68
CA HIS A 27 -8.62 3.35 4.81
C HIS A 27 -8.20 2.04 5.43
N ALA A 28 -7.91 2.10 6.71
CA ALA A 28 -7.59 0.96 7.54
C ALA A 28 -8.30 1.10 8.89
N SER A 29 -8.88 0.03 9.37
CA SER A 29 -9.46 -0.09 10.72
C SER A 29 -8.76 -1.21 11.47
N GLU A 30 -8.94 -1.25 12.78
CA GLU A 30 -8.40 -2.32 13.64
C GLU A 30 -6.88 -2.45 13.45
N LEU A 31 -6.18 -1.31 13.51
CA LEU A 31 -4.73 -1.24 13.33
C LEU A 31 -4.00 -1.78 14.56
N GLU A 32 -3.21 -2.82 14.38
CA GLU A 32 -2.34 -3.42 15.39
C GLU A 32 -0.90 -3.44 14.90
N ARG A 33 0.01 -2.86 15.67
CA ARG A 33 1.46 -2.89 15.39
C ARG A 33 2.07 -4.07 16.09
N PHE A 34 2.96 -4.78 15.43
CA PHE A 34 3.72 -5.89 16.00
C PHE A 34 5.10 -5.99 15.34
N GLU A 35 5.96 -6.79 15.93
CA GLU A 35 7.29 -7.07 15.41
C GLU A 35 7.33 -8.52 14.90
N ARG A 36 7.98 -8.73 13.77
CA ARG A 36 8.23 -10.06 13.22
C ARG A 36 9.68 -10.12 12.72
N ASN A 37 10.49 -10.99 13.30
CA ASN A 37 11.90 -11.17 12.97
C ASN A 37 12.73 -9.87 13.07
N GLY A 38 12.41 -8.99 14.03
CA GLY A 38 13.07 -7.70 14.21
C GLY A 38 12.56 -6.58 13.29
N ASP A 39 11.66 -6.87 12.38
CA ASP A 39 11.03 -5.88 11.49
C ASP A 39 9.69 -5.41 12.05
N PRO A 40 9.37 -4.10 11.91
CA PRO A 40 8.07 -3.57 12.31
C PRO A 40 6.98 -3.93 11.29
N TRP A 41 5.89 -4.49 11.76
CA TRP A 41 4.73 -4.88 10.96
C TRP A 41 3.46 -4.21 11.48
N VAL A 42 2.50 -4.10 10.61
CA VAL A 42 1.16 -3.65 10.95
C VAL A 42 0.11 -4.62 10.40
N GLU A 43 -0.82 -5.01 11.26
CA GLU A 43 -2.03 -5.73 10.87
C GLU A 43 -3.22 -4.77 10.88
N PHE A 44 -4.08 -4.86 9.89
CA PHE A 44 -5.24 -3.98 9.75
C PHE A 44 -6.33 -4.60 8.88
N THR A 45 -7.54 -4.10 9.03
CA THR A 45 -8.67 -4.50 8.22
C THR A 45 -8.88 -3.53 7.05
N VAL A 46 -8.87 -4.06 5.83
CA VAL A 46 -9.21 -3.34 4.60
C VAL A 46 -10.68 -3.59 4.27
N ARG A 47 -11.41 -2.52 4.01
CA ARG A 47 -12.81 -2.54 3.53
C ARG A 47 -12.90 -1.79 2.21
N PRO A 48 -12.92 -2.47 1.07
CA PRO A 48 -12.91 -1.82 -0.25
C PRO A 48 -14.19 -1.05 -0.54
N HIS A 49 -15.33 -1.53 -0.04
CA HIS A 49 -16.63 -0.91 -0.24
C HIS A 49 -17.05 -0.04 0.93
N GLN A 50 -17.75 1.07 0.63
CA GLN A 50 -18.17 2.04 1.64
C GLN A 50 -19.42 1.62 2.41
N ARG A 51 -20.28 0.81 1.80
CA ARG A 51 -21.62 0.51 2.30
C ARG A 51 -21.83 -0.92 2.73
N THR A 52 -20.89 -1.81 2.45
CA THR A 52 -20.98 -3.23 2.81
C THR A 52 -19.73 -3.67 3.52
N SER A 53 -19.88 -4.46 4.58
CA SER A 53 -18.78 -5.09 5.30
C SER A 53 -18.42 -6.48 4.76
N THR A 54 -19.13 -6.95 3.73
CA THR A 54 -19.03 -8.31 3.21
C THR A 54 -17.65 -8.68 2.69
N ASP A 55 -16.88 -7.71 2.21
CA ASP A 55 -15.54 -7.92 1.64
C ASP A 55 -14.42 -7.39 2.56
N SER A 56 -14.66 -7.34 3.86
CA SER A 56 -13.59 -6.94 4.78
C SER A 56 -12.54 -8.05 4.87
N ARG A 57 -11.27 -7.65 4.82
CA ARG A 57 -10.15 -8.57 4.95
C ARG A 57 -9.11 -8.04 5.90
N ARG A 58 -8.67 -8.89 6.81
CA ARG A 58 -7.52 -8.61 7.67
C ARG A 58 -6.24 -8.93 6.92
N VAL A 59 -5.31 -8.00 6.88
CA VAL A 59 -4.06 -8.08 6.13
C VAL A 59 -2.89 -7.62 6.98
N GLN A 60 -1.71 -8.15 6.69
CA GLN A 60 -0.47 -7.77 7.35
C GLN A 60 0.48 -7.18 6.33
N ALA A 61 1.18 -6.12 6.70
CA ALA A 61 2.17 -5.48 5.86
C ALA A 61 3.38 -5.02 6.68
N LEU A 62 4.56 -5.00 6.04
CA LEU A 62 5.75 -4.39 6.60
C LEU A 62 5.50 -2.88 6.75
N MET A 63 5.75 -2.35 7.92
CA MET A 63 5.71 -0.92 8.17
C MET A 63 7.07 -0.31 7.80
N ILE A 64 7.10 0.51 6.76
CA ILE A 64 8.35 1.11 6.26
C ILE A 64 8.67 2.46 6.90
N ASP A 65 7.69 3.11 7.53
CA ASP A 65 7.83 4.43 8.14
C ASP A 65 6.63 4.71 9.04
N GLU A 66 6.72 5.76 9.88
CA GLU A 66 5.59 6.40 10.55
C GLU A 66 5.61 7.89 10.28
N ARG A 67 4.48 8.44 9.86
CA ARG A 67 4.36 9.87 9.53
C ARG A 67 3.36 10.57 10.42
N ARG A 68 3.79 11.68 10.97
CA ARG A 68 2.88 12.60 11.64
C ARG A 68 2.10 13.38 10.60
N VAL A 69 0.80 13.17 10.56
CA VAL A 69 -0.12 13.82 9.61
C VAL A 69 -1.07 14.70 10.40
N ARG A 70 -1.14 15.97 10.01
CA ARG A 70 -2.12 16.91 10.56
C ARG A 70 -3.42 16.78 9.75
N SER A 71 -4.52 16.49 10.45
CA SER A 71 -5.85 16.45 9.83
C SER A 71 -6.35 17.86 9.52
N SER A 72 -7.36 17.96 8.67
CA SER A 72 -8.07 19.24 8.40
C SER A 72 -8.69 19.85 9.66
N SER A 73 -8.98 19.03 10.68
CA SER A 73 -9.46 19.48 11.99
C SER A 73 -8.33 19.92 12.93
N GLY A 74 -7.08 19.97 12.46
CA GLY A 74 -5.91 20.42 13.21
C GLY A 74 -5.28 19.37 14.14
N ARG A 75 -5.86 18.20 14.30
CA ARG A 75 -5.29 17.11 15.09
C ARG A 75 -4.13 16.44 14.38
N SER A 76 -3.03 16.22 15.11
CA SER A 76 -1.89 15.44 14.61
C SER A 76 -2.05 13.98 15.01
N GLU A 77 -1.88 13.09 14.06
CA GLU A 77 -1.94 11.64 14.21
C GLU A 77 -0.67 11.02 13.65
N LEU A 78 -0.08 10.06 14.39
CA LEU A 78 1.03 9.27 13.89
C LEU A 78 0.48 8.05 13.13
N ARG A 79 0.76 7.99 11.85
CA ARG A 79 0.19 6.98 10.94
C ARG A 79 1.26 6.05 10.43
N PRO A 80 1.05 4.73 10.51
CA PRO A 80 1.92 3.76 9.84
C PRO A 80 1.95 4.00 8.33
N VAL A 81 3.10 3.79 7.73
CA VAL A 81 3.30 3.83 6.28
C VAL A 81 3.66 2.44 5.80
N ILE A 82 2.94 1.99 4.80
CA ILE A 82 3.23 0.76 4.07
C ILE A 82 3.49 1.06 2.61
N GLU A 83 4.18 0.15 1.93
CA GLU A 83 4.30 0.18 0.48
C GLU A 83 3.54 -1.00 -0.11
N THR A 84 2.75 -0.74 -1.14
CA THR A 84 2.01 -1.78 -1.85
C THR A 84 1.84 -1.41 -3.32
N VAL A 85 1.65 -2.42 -4.17
CA VAL A 85 1.40 -2.22 -5.59
C VAL A 85 -0.07 -1.86 -5.81
N ILE A 86 -0.30 -0.80 -6.58
CA ILE A 86 -1.63 -0.47 -7.10
C ILE A 86 -1.71 -0.82 -8.59
N ALA A 87 -2.93 -1.05 -9.07
CA ALA A 87 -3.24 -1.17 -10.48
C ALA A 87 -4.31 -0.14 -10.86
N ILE A 88 -4.08 0.61 -11.94
CA ILE A 88 -5.04 1.54 -12.54
C ILE A 88 -5.05 1.28 -14.04
N GLY A 89 -6.16 0.80 -14.58
CA GLY A 89 -6.20 0.24 -15.92
C GLY A 89 -5.23 -0.95 -16.02
N ASP A 90 -4.40 -0.94 -17.03
CA ASP A 90 -3.35 -1.93 -17.33
C ASP A 90 -2.01 -1.65 -16.62
N ARG A 91 -1.87 -0.50 -15.99
CA ARG A 91 -0.62 -0.06 -15.35
C ARG A 91 -0.55 -0.45 -13.88
N ARG A 92 0.64 -0.88 -13.43
CA ARG A 92 0.93 -1.26 -12.04
C ARG A 92 2.20 -0.60 -11.54
N TRP A 93 2.20 -0.09 -10.31
CA TRP A 93 3.39 0.46 -9.66
C TRP A 93 3.26 0.49 -8.13
N ALA A 94 4.40 0.51 -7.44
CA ALA A 94 4.44 0.61 -5.99
C ALA A 94 4.08 2.02 -5.52
N VAL A 95 3.28 2.10 -4.45
CA VAL A 95 2.85 3.36 -3.82
C VAL A 95 2.93 3.21 -2.31
N GLN A 96 3.46 4.25 -1.66
CA GLN A 96 3.43 4.38 -0.22
C GLN A 96 2.09 4.97 0.24
N PHE A 97 1.47 4.28 1.20
CA PHE A 97 0.22 4.71 1.81
C PHE A 97 0.39 4.94 3.31
N THR A 98 -0.11 6.06 3.79
CA THR A 98 -0.42 6.21 5.22
C THR A 98 -1.72 5.47 5.53
N LEU A 99 -1.73 4.68 6.60
CA LEU A 99 -2.93 3.99 7.08
C LEU A 99 -3.68 4.88 8.05
N THR A 100 -4.97 5.05 7.84
CA THR A 100 -5.81 5.88 8.71
C THR A 100 -7.29 5.54 8.57
N ARG A 101 -8.07 5.83 9.60
CA ARG A 101 -9.53 5.70 9.52
C ARG A 101 -10.11 6.80 8.64
N ARG A 102 -10.88 6.40 7.63
CA ARG A 102 -11.55 7.29 6.66
C ARG A 102 -13.04 6.99 6.58
N ASP A 103 -13.64 6.57 7.68
CA ASP A 103 -15.05 6.14 7.72
C ASP A 103 -16.02 7.22 7.26
N ALA A 104 -15.78 8.46 7.67
CA ALA A 104 -16.61 9.62 7.31
C ALA A 104 -16.34 10.15 5.89
N MET A 105 -15.35 9.59 5.16
CA MET A 105 -14.98 10.09 3.84
C MET A 105 -15.55 9.22 2.73
N GLY A 106 -16.05 9.87 1.67
CA GLY A 106 -16.65 9.20 0.49
C GLY A 106 -15.71 8.31 -0.32
N PHE A 107 -14.42 8.16 0.08
CA PHE A 107 -13.43 7.37 -0.63
C PHE A 107 -12.53 6.64 0.35
N ARG A 108 -12.38 5.32 0.15
CA ARG A 108 -11.52 4.47 0.97
C ARG A 108 -10.03 4.63 0.64
N MET A 109 -9.71 5.13 -0.52
CA MET A 109 -8.35 5.41 -0.98
C MET A 109 -8.23 6.84 -1.47
N LEU A 110 -7.10 7.47 -1.18
CA LEU A 110 -6.68 8.74 -1.73
C LEU A 110 -5.31 8.57 -2.38
N LEU A 111 -5.16 9.01 -3.61
CA LEU A 111 -3.89 9.04 -4.32
C LEU A 111 -3.36 10.46 -4.39
N GLY A 112 -2.27 10.70 -3.70
CA GLY A 112 -1.57 11.98 -3.67
C GLY A 112 -0.58 12.14 -4.82
N ARG A 113 0.00 13.36 -4.94
CA ARG A 113 0.92 13.73 -6.03
C ARG A 113 2.09 12.77 -6.22
N ARG A 114 2.67 12.25 -5.11
CA ARG A 114 3.83 11.35 -5.18
C ARG A 114 3.52 10.04 -5.87
N ALA A 115 2.29 9.54 -5.72
CA ALA A 115 1.85 8.32 -6.38
C ALA A 115 1.63 8.50 -7.89
N LEU A 116 1.34 9.74 -8.33
CA LEU A 116 0.95 10.05 -9.70
C LEU A 116 2.10 10.62 -10.53
N ARG A 117 3.15 11.16 -9.86
CA ARG A 117 4.30 11.78 -10.54
C ARG A 117 4.91 10.81 -11.55
N GLU A 118 5.09 11.28 -12.79
CA GLU A 118 5.66 10.49 -13.90
C GLU A 118 4.88 9.23 -14.26
N ARG A 119 3.69 9.03 -13.69
CA ARG A 119 2.85 7.86 -13.89
C ARG A 119 1.54 8.16 -14.58
N ALA A 120 0.93 9.30 -14.27
CA ALA A 120 -0.37 9.65 -14.80
C ALA A 120 -0.56 11.17 -14.94
N ILE A 121 -1.35 11.57 -15.92
CA ILE A 121 -1.89 12.92 -16.07
C ILE A 121 -3.31 12.88 -15.49
N VAL A 122 -3.67 13.92 -14.72
CA VAL A 122 -4.98 14.06 -14.11
C VAL A 122 -5.84 14.96 -14.99
N ASP A 123 -6.84 14.37 -15.60
CA ASP A 123 -7.91 15.11 -16.28
C ASP A 123 -9.04 15.40 -15.29
N VAL A 124 -9.17 16.64 -14.87
CA VAL A 124 -10.16 17.08 -13.86
C VAL A 124 -11.59 17.13 -14.44
N SER A 125 -11.75 17.09 -15.76
CA SER A 125 -13.06 17.11 -16.41
C SER A 125 -13.77 15.77 -16.38
N ARG A 126 -13.06 14.68 -16.05
CA ARG A 126 -13.57 13.31 -16.17
C ARG A 126 -13.45 12.53 -14.87
N SER A 127 -14.46 11.72 -14.60
CA SER A 127 -14.40 10.69 -13.56
C SER A 127 -14.20 9.31 -14.19
N TYR A 128 -13.42 8.45 -13.53
CA TYR A 128 -13.16 7.08 -13.98
C TYR A 128 -12.51 6.99 -15.37
N ALA A 129 -11.66 7.95 -15.74
CA ALA A 129 -11.01 8.03 -17.06
C ALA A 129 -10.23 6.76 -17.45
N ALA A 130 -9.72 6.00 -16.48
CA ALA A 130 -9.06 4.72 -16.72
C ALA A 130 -10.02 3.51 -16.81
N GLY A 131 -11.32 3.76 -16.95
CA GLY A 131 -12.36 2.73 -16.99
C GLY A 131 -12.69 2.13 -15.63
N LEU A 132 -13.72 1.28 -15.61
CA LEU A 132 -14.00 0.39 -14.49
C LEU A 132 -13.15 -0.87 -14.68
N PRO A 133 -12.52 -1.41 -13.63
CA PRO A 133 -11.79 -2.66 -13.77
C PRO A 133 -12.76 -3.78 -14.14
N ASP A 134 -12.41 -4.56 -15.17
CA ASP A 134 -13.10 -5.80 -15.45
C ASP A 134 -12.95 -6.72 -14.23
N LEU A 135 -14.05 -7.28 -13.77
CA LEU A 135 -14.10 -8.24 -12.66
C LEU A 135 -13.58 -9.62 -13.07
N VAL A 136 -12.78 -9.69 -14.14
CA VAL A 136 -12.18 -10.95 -14.58
C VAL A 136 -11.08 -11.33 -13.62
N GLU A 137 -11.27 -12.42 -12.92
CA GLU A 137 -10.28 -13.16 -12.16
C GLU A 137 -9.09 -13.51 -13.07
N ARG A 138 -8.05 -12.69 -13.07
CA ARG A 138 -6.75 -13.12 -13.56
C ARG A 138 -5.97 -13.67 -12.37
N ASN A 139 -5.93 -14.97 -12.32
CA ASN A 139 -5.03 -15.76 -11.49
C ASN A 139 -3.60 -15.50 -12.04
N ASP A 140 -3.02 -14.38 -11.66
CA ASP A 140 -1.64 -14.04 -12.05
C ASP A 140 -0.71 -14.31 -10.87
N SER A 141 -0.12 -15.50 -10.91
CA SER A 141 0.85 -16.01 -9.91
C SER A 141 2.24 -15.37 -10.07
N THR A 142 2.37 -14.29 -10.81
CA THR A 142 3.66 -13.64 -11.08
C THR A 142 3.86 -12.43 -10.17
N LEU A 143 4.11 -12.68 -8.90
CA LEU A 143 4.78 -11.70 -8.04
C LEU A 143 6.27 -11.69 -8.42
N PRO A 144 6.89 -10.54 -8.70
CA PRO A 144 8.33 -10.48 -8.84
C PRO A 144 8.98 -10.94 -7.54
N ALA A 145 9.92 -11.88 -7.66
CA ALA A 145 10.66 -12.42 -6.54
C ALA A 145 11.34 -11.28 -5.75
N ARG A 146 11.24 -11.39 -4.43
CA ARG A 146 11.89 -10.51 -3.47
C ARG A 146 13.40 -10.46 -3.76
N PRO A 147 14.07 -9.31 -3.78
CA PRO A 147 15.52 -9.28 -3.80
C PRO A 147 16.04 -9.96 -2.53
N GLN A 148 16.83 -11.01 -2.71
CA GLN A 148 17.48 -11.68 -1.60
C GLN A 148 18.57 -10.75 -1.03
N PRO A 149 18.77 -10.69 0.29
CA PRO A 149 19.89 -10.01 0.87
C PRO A 149 21.17 -10.71 0.39
N ALA A 150 22.15 -9.94 -0.06
CA ALA A 150 23.44 -10.42 -0.50
C ALA A 150 24.07 -11.28 0.60
N GLY A 151 24.35 -12.55 0.27
CA GLY A 151 24.95 -13.50 1.18
C GLY A 151 26.31 -13.01 1.65
N GLY A 152 26.47 -12.95 2.97
CA GLY A 152 27.76 -12.67 3.60
C GLY A 152 28.77 -13.74 3.23
N GLY A 153 29.88 -13.29 2.63
CA GLY A 153 31.02 -14.15 2.28
C GLY A 153 31.62 -14.80 3.51
N SER A 154 31.65 -16.10 3.51
CA SER A 154 32.42 -16.91 4.45
C SER A 154 33.91 -16.73 4.19
N SER A 155 34.63 -16.24 5.19
CA SER A 155 36.06 -16.19 5.25
C SER A 155 36.64 -17.63 5.32
N PRO A 156 37.68 -17.97 4.56
CA PRO A 156 38.31 -19.27 4.71
C PRO A 156 39.20 -19.32 5.95
N ALA A 157 39.08 -20.40 6.71
CA ALA A 157 39.89 -20.71 7.84
C ALA A 157 41.35 -20.90 7.45
N SER A 158 42.28 -20.22 8.15
CA SER A 158 43.72 -20.39 8.07
C SER A 158 44.12 -21.69 8.76
N THR A 159 44.56 -22.64 7.97
CA THR A 159 45.24 -23.87 8.45
C THR A 159 46.65 -23.53 8.90
N ARG A 160 46.91 -23.63 10.19
CA ARG A 160 48.26 -23.61 10.77
C ARG A 160 48.84 -25.02 10.71
N ALA A 161 49.84 -25.25 9.87
CA ALA A 161 50.69 -26.44 9.95
C ALA A 161 51.79 -26.24 10.99
N SER A 162 51.93 -27.23 11.85
CA SER A 162 53.08 -27.39 12.78
C SER A 162 54.28 -27.89 12.05
N MET A 163 55.41 -27.31 12.38
CA MET A 163 56.74 -27.97 12.63
C MET A 163 57.50 -27.13 13.60
#